data_db59e4a4d8e5eacb2f02d7b9f4bf8a81
#
_entry.id   db59e4a4d8e5eacb2f02d7b9f4bf8a81
#
_cell.length_a   1.000
_cell.length_b   1.000
_cell.length_c   1.000
_cell.angle_alpha   90.00
_cell.angle_beta   90.00
_cell.angle_gamma   90.00
#
_symmetry.space_group_name_H-M   'P 1'
#
loop_
_entity.id
_entity.type
_entity.pdbx_description
1 polymer ?
#
loop_
_entity_poly.entity_id
_entity_poly.type
_entity_poly.pdbx_seq_one_letter_code
_entity_poly.pdbx_strand_id
1 'polypeptide(L)'
;MAEQQVKSRQRVADHGEVFTAEREVKAMCDLVKQETERIESRFLEPACGNGNFLAEVLSRKLAVVKSRYGKSPFDYERYSVLAITSLYGVDILEDNAEECRQRLFDIWDKEYTANAKSLANEQCREAVRFILRKNILCGDALTMLQADGSPIVFAEWSLVTGNQMKRRDFALDELLNGHEEQMNIFMIGWEYDEEVQAFIPSPIREYPLTDYRRVQDYE
;
A
#
# COMPACT_ATOMS: atom_id res chain seq x y z
N MET A 1 -13.50 11.72 23.50
CA MET A 1 -14.19 12.54 22.48
C MET A 1 -14.83 11.58 21.51
N ALA A 2 -16.05 11.83 21.02
CA ALA A 2 -16.65 10.98 19.99
C ALA A 2 -15.82 11.10 18.71
N GLU A 3 -15.49 9.97 18.10
CA GLU A 3 -14.76 9.91 16.85
C GLU A 3 -15.61 10.52 15.73
N GLN A 4 -15.05 11.46 14.98
CA GLN A 4 -15.77 12.13 13.90
C GLN A 4 -15.79 11.23 12.66
N GLN A 5 -16.91 10.54 12.42
CA GLN A 5 -17.08 9.60 11.32
C GLN A 5 -17.45 10.26 9.98
N VAL A 6 -17.71 11.56 9.96
CA VAL A 6 -18.10 12.29 8.74
C VAL A 6 -17.41 13.64 8.67
N LYS A 7 -16.87 14.03 7.52
CA LYS A 7 -16.32 15.37 7.28
C LYS A 7 -17.44 16.42 7.12
N SER A 8 -18.48 16.09 6.36
CA SER A 8 -19.65 16.98 6.18
C SER A 8 -20.89 16.20 5.73
N ARG A 9 -22.09 16.78 5.97
CA ARG A 9 -23.35 16.21 5.47
C ARG A 9 -23.41 16.17 3.95
N GLN A 10 -22.81 17.16 3.29
CA GLN A 10 -22.77 17.25 1.83
C GLN A 10 -21.99 16.06 1.24
N ARG A 11 -20.80 15.74 1.80
CA ARG A 11 -19.99 14.62 1.34
C ARG A 11 -20.67 13.25 1.56
N VAL A 12 -21.44 13.11 2.64
CA VAL A 12 -22.28 11.93 2.84
C VAL A 12 -23.35 11.80 1.75
N ALA A 13 -24.00 12.93 1.38
CA ALA A 13 -25.05 12.93 0.35
C ALA A 13 -24.48 12.66 -1.05
N ASP A 14 -23.33 13.26 -1.38
CA ASP A 14 -22.76 13.20 -2.73
C ASP A 14 -21.94 11.92 -2.98
N HIS A 15 -21.27 11.39 -1.94
CA HIS A 15 -20.29 10.30 -2.08
C HIS A 15 -20.52 9.12 -1.12
N GLY A 16 -21.51 9.21 -0.21
CA GLY A 16 -21.71 8.20 0.82
C GLY A 16 -20.58 8.13 1.86
N GLU A 17 -19.79 9.21 2.00
CA GLU A 17 -18.58 9.21 2.81
C GLU A 17 -18.89 9.10 4.30
N VAL A 18 -18.64 7.90 4.85
CA VAL A 18 -18.72 7.61 6.28
C VAL A 18 -17.49 6.81 6.69
N PHE A 19 -16.66 7.37 7.54
CA PHE A 19 -15.46 6.68 8.00
C PHE A 19 -15.81 5.57 9.01
N THR A 20 -15.21 4.41 8.81
CA THR A 20 -15.36 3.27 9.73
C THR A 20 -14.78 3.61 11.10
N ALA A 21 -15.54 3.38 12.17
CA ALA A 21 -15.08 3.66 13.53
C ALA A 21 -13.90 2.76 13.92
N GLU A 22 -13.01 3.28 14.77
CA GLU A 22 -11.79 2.58 15.20
C GLU A 22 -12.08 1.18 15.78
N ARG A 23 -13.16 1.04 16.56
CA ARG A 23 -13.56 -0.26 17.12
C ARG A 23 -13.89 -1.29 16.04
N GLU A 24 -14.56 -0.87 14.98
CA GLU A 24 -14.96 -1.73 13.87
C GLU A 24 -13.75 -2.09 13.01
N VAL A 25 -12.88 -1.12 12.74
CA VAL A 25 -11.60 -1.35 12.06
C VAL A 25 -10.77 -2.40 12.80
N LYS A 26 -10.63 -2.30 14.12
CA LYS A 26 -9.90 -3.29 14.94
C LYS A 26 -10.54 -4.66 14.86
N ALA A 27 -11.87 -4.74 14.95
CA ALA A 27 -12.59 -5.99 14.84
C ALA A 27 -12.41 -6.65 13.46
N MET A 28 -12.44 -5.86 12.38
CA MET A 28 -12.15 -6.35 11.01
C MET A 28 -10.72 -6.88 10.90
N CYS A 29 -9.73 -6.13 11.41
CA CYS A 29 -8.33 -6.58 11.42
C CYS A 29 -8.12 -7.84 12.28
N ASP A 30 -8.93 -8.05 13.33
CA ASP A 30 -8.86 -9.26 14.16
C ASP A 30 -9.33 -10.51 13.41
N LEU A 31 -10.26 -10.39 12.46
CA LEU A 31 -10.69 -11.50 11.61
C LEU A 31 -9.57 -12.03 10.72
N VAL A 32 -8.66 -11.16 10.32
CA VAL A 32 -7.51 -11.48 9.47
C VAL A 32 -6.18 -11.26 10.19
N LYS A 33 -6.15 -11.51 11.49
CA LYS A 33 -5.02 -11.21 12.37
C LYS A 33 -3.71 -11.80 11.84
N GLN A 34 -3.72 -13.04 11.35
CA GLN A 34 -2.52 -13.71 10.83
C GLN A 34 -1.89 -12.92 9.68
N GLU A 35 -2.71 -12.32 8.80
CA GLU A 35 -2.22 -11.50 7.68
C GLU A 35 -1.80 -10.11 8.15
N THR A 36 -2.50 -9.48 9.10
CA THR A 36 -2.09 -8.17 9.65
C THR A 36 -0.79 -8.24 10.46
N GLU A 37 -0.41 -9.43 10.94
CA GLU A 37 0.85 -9.69 11.65
C GLU A 37 1.97 -10.24 10.72
N ARG A 38 1.71 -10.43 9.43
CA ARG A 38 2.73 -10.70 8.40
C ARG A 38 3.16 -9.41 7.72
N ILE A 39 4.44 -9.09 7.81
CA ILE A 39 4.98 -7.80 7.32
C ILE A 39 4.70 -7.63 5.82
N GLU A 40 4.91 -8.68 5.03
CA GLU A 40 4.78 -8.68 3.58
C GLU A 40 3.37 -8.92 3.03
N SER A 41 2.40 -9.34 3.85
CA SER A 41 1.01 -9.54 3.39
C SER A 41 0.41 -8.26 2.85
N ARG A 42 -0.10 -8.30 1.63
CA ARG A 42 -0.65 -7.15 0.92
C ARG A 42 -2.09 -6.89 1.34
N PHE A 43 -2.41 -5.61 1.54
CA PHE A 43 -3.76 -5.14 1.85
C PHE A 43 -4.15 -4.07 0.83
N LEU A 44 -5.28 -4.28 0.18
CA LEU A 44 -5.92 -3.30 -0.70
C LEU A 44 -7.24 -2.85 -0.07
N GLU A 45 -7.39 -1.54 0.13
CA GLU A 45 -8.63 -0.91 0.54
C GLU A 45 -9.19 -0.08 -0.63
N PRO A 46 -10.25 -0.55 -1.32
CA PRO A 46 -10.76 0.09 -2.53
C PRO A 46 -11.58 1.37 -2.27
N ALA A 47 -11.84 1.70 -1.01
CA ALA A 47 -12.48 2.93 -0.56
C ALA A 47 -11.78 3.38 0.73
N CYS A 48 -10.49 3.76 0.61
CA CYS A 48 -9.64 3.87 1.78
C CYS A 48 -9.94 5.08 2.68
N GLY A 49 -10.74 6.04 2.21
CA GLY A 49 -11.03 7.25 2.95
C GLY A 49 -9.74 7.94 3.41
N ASN A 50 -9.73 8.40 4.64
CA ASN A 50 -8.53 8.96 5.27
C ASN A 50 -7.58 7.88 5.88
N GLY A 51 -7.76 6.60 5.50
CA GLY A 51 -6.85 5.52 5.84
C GLY A 51 -7.06 4.87 7.21
N ASN A 52 -8.25 4.87 7.79
CA ASN A 52 -8.50 4.27 9.11
C ASN A 52 -8.10 2.79 9.17
N PHE A 53 -8.51 1.99 8.18
CA PHE A 53 -8.18 0.56 8.11
C PHE A 53 -6.69 0.35 7.86
N LEU A 54 -6.11 1.02 6.87
CA LEU A 54 -4.69 0.88 6.53
C LEU A 54 -3.78 1.34 7.67
N ALA A 55 -4.18 2.34 8.46
CA ALA A 55 -3.44 2.81 9.63
C ALA A 55 -3.37 1.75 10.75
N GLU A 56 -4.46 1.03 10.99
CA GLU A 56 -4.48 -0.08 11.95
C GLU A 56 -3.61 -1.24 11.47
N VAL A 57 -3.73 -1.62 10.18
CA VAL A 57 -2.87 -2.65 9.57
C VAL A 57 -1.41 -2.28 9.70
N LEU A 58 -1.03 -1.03 9.35
CA LEU A 58 0.34 -0.54 9.49
C LEU A 58 0.83 -0.61 10.94
N SER A 59 0.01 -0.18 11.89
CA SER A 59 0.38 -0.20 13.31
C SER A 59 0.67 -1.61 13.80
N ARG A 60 -0.12 -2.61 13.40
CA ARG A 60 0.12 -4.02 13.71
C ARG A 60 1.40 -4.55 13.08
N LYS A 61 1.65 -4.26 11.81
CA LYS A 61 2.88 -4.65 11.12
C LYS A 61 4.12 -4.02 11.76
N LEU A 62 4.08 -2.73 12.09
CA LEU A 62 5.19 -2.04 12.76
C LEU A 62 5.45 -2.61 14.16
N ALA A 63 4.43 -3.03 14.89
CA ALA A 63 4.60 -3.73 16.16
C ALA A 63 5.36 -5.06 15.99
N VAL A 64 5.06 -5.82 14.92
CA VAL A 64 5.81 -7.04 14.57
C VAL A 64 7.24 -6.72 14.15
N VAL A 65 7.44 -5.70 13.31
CA VAL A 65 8.79 -5.24 12.94
C VAL A 65 9.60 -4.86 14.17
N LYS A 66 9.02 -4.11 15.09
CA LYS A 66 9.65 -3.70 16.34
C LYS A 66 10.03 -4.90 17.23
N SER A 67 9.13 -5.86 17.33
CA SER A 67 9.37 -7.08 18.10
C SER A 67 10.52 -7.91 17.53
N ARG A 68 10.60 -8.06 16.21
CA ARG A 68 11.59 -8.91 15.53
C ARG A 68 12.92 -8.19 15.31
N TYR A 69 12.88 -6.92 14.93
CA TYR A 69 14.03 -6.18 14.40
C TYR A 69 14.39 -4.92 15.19
N GLY A 70 13.66 -4.59 16.26
CA GLY A 70 13.85 -3.34 17.01
C GLY A 70 15.24 -3.17 17.66
N LYS A 71 16.06 -4.24 17.73
CA LYS A 71 17.45 -4.18 18.23
C LYS A 71 18.46 -3.74 17.16
N SER A 72 18.11 -3.82 15.89
CA SER A 72 18.95 -3.43 14.75
C SER A 72 18.28 -2.28 14.00
N PRO A 73 18.76 -1.03 14.10
CA PRO A 73 18.18 0.10 13.38
C PRO A 73 18.09 -0.11 11.87
N PHE A 74 19.07 -0.79 11.26
CA PHE A 74 19.09 -1.08 9.82
C PHE A 74 18.03 -2.09 9.42
N ASP A 75 17.87 -3.18 10.18
CA ASP A 75 16.83 -4.16 9.90
C ASP A 75 15.45 -3.57 10.19
N TYR A 76 15.31 -2.80 11.28
CA TYR A 76 14.06 -2.10 11.55
C TYR A 76 13.64 -1.18 10.40
N GLU A 77 14.55 -0.34 9.91
CA GLU A 77 14.30 0.54 8.77
C GLU A 77 13.84 -0.27 7.56
N ARG A 78 14.62 -1.26 7.15
CA ARG A 78 14.34 -2.10 5.98
C ARG A 78 12.98 -2.79 6.04
N TYR A 79 12.66 -3.42 7.18
CA TYR A 79 11.39 -4.13 7.32
C TYR A 79 10.21 -3.21 7.60
N SER A 80 10.43 -2.03 8.16
CA SER A 80 9.38 -1.00 8.28
C SER A 80 9.00 -0.42 6.91
N VAL A 81 9.96 -0.23 6.01
CA VAL A 81 9.70 0.13 4.61
C VAL A 81 8.93 -0.98 3.92
N LEU A 82 9.30 -2.27 4.11
CA LEU A 82 8.55 -3.40 3.57
C LEU A 82 7.09 -3.43 4.05
N ALA A 83 6.83 -3.05 5.30
CA ALA A 83 5.44 -2.92 5.79
C ALA A 83 4.66 -1.86 5.02
N ILE A 84 5.27 -0.70 4.70
CA ILE A 84 4.66 0.35 3.87
C ILE A 84 4.37 -0.14 2.45
N THR A 85 5.30 -0.87 1.83
CA THR A 85 5.15 -1.36 0.45
C THR A 85 4.00 -2.35 0.28
N SER A 86 3.48 -2.90 1.36
CA SER A 86 2.40 -3.88 1.35
C SER A 86 0.99 -3.27 1.49
N LEU A 87 0.88 -1.94 1.59
CA LEU A 87 -0.38 -1.24 1.76
C LEU A 87 -0.79 -0.55 0.47
N TYR A 88 -2.04 -0.77 0.05
CA TYR A 88 -2.63 -0.22 -1.16
C TYR A 88 -3.99 0.38 -0.84
N GLY A 89 -4.31 1.51 -1.44
CA GLY A 89 -5.59 2.18 -1.26
C GLY A 89 -6.04 2.94 -2.50
N VAL A 90 -7.34 2.99 -2.70
CA VAL A 90 -7.98 3.87 -3.69
C VAL A 90 -9.04 4.67 -2.98
N ASP A 91 -9.16 5.94 -3.30
CA ASP A 91 -10.31 6.76 -2.91
C ASP A 91 -10.69 7.68 -4.06
N ILE A 92 -11.98 7.92 -4.24
CA ILE A 92 -12.50 8.79 -5.31
C ILE A 92 -12.18 10.28 -5.06
N LEU A 93 -11.87 10.63 -3.82
CA LEU A 93 -11.60 12.00 -3.39
C LEU A 93 -10.10 12.19 -3.11
N GLU A 94 -9.48 13.12 -3.84
CA GLU A 94 -8.04 13.38 -3.73
C GLU A 94 -7.62 13.81 -2.32
N ASP A 95 -8.43 14.61 -1.62
CA ASP A 95 -8.12 15.04 -0.26
C ASP A 95 -8.11 13.87 0.74
N ASN A 96 -8.92 12.82 0.51
CA ASN A 96 -8.89 11.61 1.30
C ASN A 96 -7.62 10.79 1.02
N ALA A 97 -7.28 10.60 -0.27
CA ALA A 97 -6.06 9.90 -0.65
C ALA A 97 -4.82 10.61 -0.06
N GLU A 98 -4.78 11.95 -0.10
CA GLU A 98 -3.68 12.73 0.50
C GLU A 98 -3.64 12.60 2.01
N GLU A 99 -4.78 12.70 2.72
CA GLU A 99 -4.84 12.48 4.16
C GLU A 99 -4.39 11.06 4.54
N CYS A 100 -4.78 10.06 3.74
CA CYS A 100 -4.34 8.68 3.94
C CYS A 100 -2.82 8.56 3.82
N ARG A 101 -2.22 9.09 2.75
CA ARG A 101 -0.76 9.14 2.54
C ARG A 101 -0.05 9.78 3.72
N GLN A 102 -0.49 10.96 4.12
CA GLN A 102 0.12 11.70 5.22
C GLN A 102 -0.01 10.94 6.56
N ARG A 103 -1.19 10.41 6.85
CA ARG A 103 -1.43 9.64 8.08
C ARG A 103 -0.55 8.40 8.18
N LEU A 104 -0.44 7.62 7.10
CA LEU A 104 0.42 6.44 7.07
C LEU A 104 1.89 6.83 7.23
N PHE A 105 2.32 7.92 6.57
CA PHE A 105 3.66 8.45 6.74
C PHE A 105 3.95 8.86 8.19
N ASP A 106 3.04 9.60 8.84
CA ASP A 106 3.22 10.08 10.21
C ASP A 106 3.32 8.94 11.23
N ILE A 107 2.50 7.88 11.05
CA ILE A 107 2.56 6.68 11.88
C ILE A 107 3.93 6.01 11.71
N TRP A 108 4.36 5.81 10.47
CA TRP A 108 5.63 5.17 10.16
C TRP A 108 6.82 6.02 10.66
N ASP A 109 6.86 7.33 10.37
CA ASP A 109 7.98 8.21 10.73
C ASP A 109 8.16 8.34 12.24
N LYS A 110 7.08 8.38 13.00
CA LYS A 110 7.12 8.37 14.46
C LYS A 110 7.85 7.12 14.99
N GLU A 111 7.46 5.93 14.54
CA GLU A 111 8.07 4.68 14.98
C GLU A 111 9.50 4.52 14.44
N TYR A 112 9.73 4.92 13.18
CA TYR A 112 11.05 4.93 12.56
C TYR A 112 12.03 5.83 13.31
N THR A 113 11.66 7.07 13.57
CA THR A 113 12.49 8.04 14.29
C THR A 113 12.79 7.57 15.72
N ALA A 114 11.79 7.00 16.40
CA ALA A 114 11.98 6.46 17.75
C ALA A 114 12.97 5.29 17.80
N ASN A 115 13.00 4.45 16.75
CA ASN A 115 13.92 3.31 16.68
C ASN A 115 15.30 3.70 16.14
N ALA A 116 15.35 4.39 15.00
CA ALA A 116 16.60 4.75 14.31
C ALA A 116 17.40 5.86 15.03
N LYS A 117 16.71 6.72 15.79
CA LYS A 117 17.33 7.85 16.52
C LYS A 117 18.19 8.72 15.61
N SER A 118 19.48 8.84 15.92
CA SER A 118 20.44 9.62 15.13
C SER A 118 20.80 9.00 13.76
N LEU A 119 20.40 7.75 13.50
CA LEU A 119 20.60 7.07 12.22
C LEU A 119 19.43 7.30 11.25
N ALA A 120 18.32 7.90 11.71
CA ALA A 120 17.22 8.26 10.84
C ALA A 120 17.68 9.22 9.73
N ASN A 121 17.31 8.94 8.48
CA ASN A 121 17.77 9.72 7.33
C ASN A 121 16.60 10.16 6.44
N GLU A 122 16.79 11.30 5.78
CA GLU A 122 15.74 11.90 4.94
C GLU A 122 15.54 11.12 3.64
N GLN A 123 16.57 10.49 3.11
CA GLN A 123 16.45 9.70 1.88
C GLN A 123 15.47 8.52 2.07
N CYS A 124 15.47 7.86 3.23
CA CYS A 124 14.48 6.84 3.56
C CYS A 124 13.07 7.42 3.66
N ARG A 125 12.91 8.62 4.25
CA ARG A 125 11.60 9.31 4.32
C ARG A 125 11.06 9.67 2.95
N GLU A 126 11.92 10.17 2.05
CA GLU A 126 11.56 10.46 0.66
C GLU A 126 11.12 9.20 -0.09
N ALA A 127 11.83 8.08 0.10
CA ALA A 127 11.45 6.79 -0.47
C ALA A 127 10.07 6.34 0.03
N VAL A 128 9.79 6.45 1.33
CA VAL A 128 8.48 6.09 1.90
C VAL A 128 7.36 6.99 1.37
N ARG A 129 7.58 8.31 1.28
CA ARG A 129 6.60 9.22 0.65
C ARG A 129 6.34 8.85 -0.81
N PHE A 130 7.37 8.49 -1.54
CA PHE A 130 7.25 8.05 -2.92
C PHE A 130 6.44 6.75 -3.04
N ILE A 131 6.75 5.73 -2.22
CA ILE A 131 6.01 4.46 -2.19
C ILE A 131 4.52 4.72 -1.91
N LEU A 132 4.22 5.54 -0.90
CA LEU A 132 2.83 5.88 -0.57
C LEU A 132 2.11 6.58 -1.74
N ARG A 133 2.77 7.47 -2.48
CA ARG A 133 2.18 8.09 -3.69
C ARG A 133 1.90 7.09 -4.81
N LYS A 134 2.65 5.99 -4.89
CA LYS A 134 2.43 4.93 -5.90
C LYS A 134 1.42 3.88 -5.46
N ASN A 135 1.13 3.80 -4.16
CA ASN A 135 0.26 2.77 -3.61
C ASN A 135 -1.08 3.29 -3.08
N ILE A 136 -1.20 4.60 -2.79
CA ILE A 136 -2.46 5.22 -2.35
C ILE A 136 -2.86 6.23 -3.41
N LEU A 137 -3.89 5.89 -4.18
CA LEU A 137 -4.23 6.58 -5.43
C LEU A 137 -5.63 7.20 -5.38
N CYS A 138 -5.79 8.33 -6.06
CA CYS A 138 -7.11 8.90 -6.32
C CYS A 138 -7.68 8.28 -7.60
N GLY A 139 -8.89 7.72 -7.48
CA GLY A 139 -9.57 7.09 -8.61
C GLY A 139 -10.84 6.40 -8.16
N ASP A 140 -11.57 5.86 -9.11
CA ASP A 140 -12.76 5.04 -8.88
C ASP A 140 -12.39 3.55 -9.00
N ALA A 141 -12.43 2.85 -7.89
CA ALA A 141 -12.09 1.42 -7.85
C ALA A 141 -13.11 0.53 -8.58
N LEU A 142 -14.35 1.02 -8.83
CA LEU A 142 -15.36 0.29 -9.59
C LEU A 142 -15.08 0.34 -11.10
N THR A 143 -14.66 1.49 -11.60
CA THR A 143 -14.26 1.64 -13.01
C THR A 143 -12.78 1.36 -13.25
N MET A 144 -11.97 1.27 -12.16
CA MET A 144 -10.52 1.09 -12.17
C MET A 144 -9.77 2.19 -12.90
N LEU A 145 -10.37 3.38 -12.96
CA LEU A 145 -9.83 4.55 -13.66
C LEU A 145 -9.55 5.71 -12.69
N GLN A 146 -8.54 6.48 -13.03
CA GLN A 146 -8.27 7.77 -12.41
C GLN A 146 -9.21 8.85 -12.99
N ALA A 147 -9.23 10.05 -12.40
CA ALA A 147 -10.10 11.15 -12.82
C ALA A 147 -9.85 11.62 -14.26
N ASP A 148 -8.64 11.41 -14.79
CA ASP A 148 -8.29 11.75 -16.18
C ASP A 148 -8.61 10.63 -17.18
N GLY A 149 -9.23 9.53 -16.73
CA GLY A 149 -9.58 8.37 -17.54
C GLY A 149 -8.42 7.39 -17.77
N SER A 150 -7.24 7.63 -17.21
CA SER A 150 -6.14 6.67 -17.23
C SER A 150 -6.41 5.51 -16.26
N PRO A 151 -5.88 4.31 -16.53
CA PRO A 151 -6.02 3.19 -15.61
C PRO A 151 -5.34 3.45 -14.26
N ILE A 152 -5.90 2.90 -13.19
CA ILE A 152 -5.23 2.84 -11.88
C ILE A 152 -4.08 1.84 -12.00
N VAL A 153 -2.86 2.29 -11.69
CA VAL A 153 -1.64 1.50 -11.77
C VAL A 153 -0.97 1.47 -10.41
N PHE A 154 -0.84 0.27 -9.83
CA PHE A 154 -0.12 0.05 -8.59
C PHE A 154 1.32 -0.40 -8.81
N ALA A 155 2.21 0.05 -7.94
CA ALA A 155 3.56 -0.46 -7.90
C ALA A 155 3.64 -1.67 -6.96
N GLU A 156 4.09 -2.79 -7.47
CA GLU A 156 4.48 -3.95 -6.67
C GLU A 156 5.95 -3.83 -6.27
N TRP A 157 6.23 -4.11 -5.00
CA TRP A 157 7.54 -3.97 -4.40
C TRP A 157 8.00 -5.29 -3.82
N SER A 158 9.23 -5.68 -4.11
CA SER A 158 9.82 -6.91 -3.57
C SER A 158 11.23 -6.63 -3.07
N LEU A 159 11.51 -6.93 -1.80
CA LEU A 159 12.87 -6.99 -1.29
C LEU A 159 13.53 -8.25 -1.83
N VAL A 160 14.67 -8.11 -2.51
CA VAL A 160 15.39 -9.25 -3.12
C VAL A 160 16.53 -9.69 -2.21
N THR A 161 17.63 -8.94 -2.19
CA THR A 161 18.82 -9.27 -1.39
C THR A 161 19.40 -8.00 -0.77
N GLY A 162 19.76 -8.05 0.50
CA GLY A 162 20.31 -6.89 1.20
C GLY A 162 19.31 -5.72 1.17
N ASN A 163 19.73 -4.56 0.66
CA ASN A 163 18.90 -3.37 0.53
C ASN A 163 18.23 -3.24 -0.85
N GLN A 164 18.36 -4.24 -1.70
CA GLN A 164 17.85 -4.16 -3.06
C GLN A 164 16.35 -4.44 -3.10
N MET A 165 15.62 -3.54 -3.77
CA MET A 165 14.18 -3.61 -4.00
C MET A 165 13.91 -3.63 -5.50
N LYS A 166 13.04 -4.53 -5.93
CA LYS A 166 12.47 -4.58 -7.27
C LYS A 166 11.12 -3.87 -7.26
N ARG A 167 10.86 -3.06 -8.29
CA ARG A 167 9.55 -2.46 -8.56
C ARG A 167 9.02 -2.97 -9.89
N ARG A 168 7.73 -3.34 -9.90
CA ARG A 168 6.96 -3.66 -11.10
C ARG A 168 5.61 -2.95 -11.00
N ASP A 169 5.17 -2.36 -12.08
CA ASP A 169 3.89 -1.65 -12.11
C ASP A 169 2.83 -2.51 -12.83
N PHE A 170 1.64 -2.61 -12.26
CA PHE A 170 0.51 -3.40 -12.77
C PHE A 170 -0.75 -2.56 -12.82
N ALA A 171 -1.55 -2.69 -13.88
CA ALA A 171 -2.89 -2.12 -13.91
C ALA A 171 -3.82 -2.86 -12.95
N LEU A 172 -4.65 -2.13 -12.21
CA LEU A 172 -5.59 -2.72 -11.26
C LEU A 172 -6.60 -3.65 -11.95
N ASP A 173 -7.05 -3.27 -13.13
CA ASP A 173 -7.96 -4.07 -13.95
C ASP A 173 -7.38 -5.47 -14.28
N GLU A 174 -6.13 -5.52 -14.70
CA GLU A 174 -5.45 -6.79 -14.98
C GLU A 174 -5.29 -7.66 -13.72
N LEU A 175 -5.05 -7.03 -12.56
CA LEU A 175 -4.92 -7.76 -11.30
C LEU A 175 -6.24 -8.40 -10.83
N LEU A 176 -7.38 -7.75 -11.08
CA LEU A 176 -8.69 -8.19 -10.58
C LEU A 176 -9.45 -9.05 -11.60
N ASN A 177 -9.47 -8.65 -12.86
CA ASN A 177 -10.30 -9.26 -13.90
C ASN A 177 -9.59 -10.35 -14.71
N GLY A 178 -8.27 -10.41 -14.67
CA GLY A 178 -7.49 -11.40 -15.44
C GLY A 178 -7.86 -12.87 -15.16
N HIS A 179 -8.52 -13.17 -14.03
CA HIS A 179 -9.02 -14.52 -13.75
C HIS A 179 -10.31 -14.90 -14.50
N GLU A 180 -11.16 -13.94 -14.83
CA GLU A 180 -12.43 -14.21 -15.51
C GLU A 180 -12.27 -14.42 -17.01
N GLU A 181 -11.23 -13.86 -17.63
CA GLU A 181 -10.92 -14.01 -19.06
C GLU A 181 -10.14 -15.26 -19.43
N GLN A 182 -9.83 -16.15 -18.48
CA GLN A 182 -9.07 -17.39 -18.74
C GLN A 182 -9.71 -18.33 -19.77
N MET A 183 -10.89 -18.02 -20.29
CA MET A 183 -11.54 -18.79 -21.38
C MET A 183 -11.36 -18.16 -22.78
N ASN A 184 -10.72 -17.03 -22.92
CA ASN A 184 -10.49 -16.39 -24.23
C ASN A 184 -9.04 -16.50 -24.70
N ILE A 185 -8.88 -16.98 -25.94
CA ILE A 185 -7.63 -17.35 -26.65
C ILE A 185 -6.65 -16.16 -26.87
N PHE A 186 -6.95 -14.95 -26.37
CA PHE A 186 -6.13 -13.76 -26.52
C PHE A 186 -5.81 -13.13 -25.13
N MET A 187 -5.01 -13.83 -24.34
CA MET A 187 -4.49 -13.28 -23.08
C MET A 187 -3.37 -12.27 -23.36
N ILE A 188 -3.74 -11.05 -23.72
CA ILE A 188 -2.80 -9.94 -23.78
C ILE A 188 -2.57 -9.49 -22.32
N GLY A 189 -1.34 -9.63 -21.81
CA GLY A 189 -0.98 -9.14 -20.46
C GLY A 189 -0.79 -10.22 -19.39
N TRP A 190 -0.86 -11.51 -19.72
CA TRP A 190 -0.59 -12.61 -18.78
C TRP A 190 0.49 -13.54 -19.34
N GLU A 191 1.42 -13.94 -18.49
CA GLU A 191 2.45 -14.92 -18.81
C GLU A 191 2.22 -16.21 -18.03
N TYR A 192 2.42 -17.36 -18.68
CA TYR A 192 2.35 -18.65 -18.00
C TYR A 192 3.66 -18.88 -17.24
N ASP A 193 3.57 -18.97 -15.91
CA ASP A 193 4.70 -19.31 -15.05
C ASP A 193 4.75 -20.83 -14.84
N GLU A 194 5.81 -21.46 -15.37
CA GLU A 194 6.00 -22.90 -15.29
C GLU A 194 6.28 -23.40 -13.86
N GLU A 195 6.86 -22.56 -12.99
CA GLU A 195 7.16 -22.93 -11.60
C GLU A 195 5.88 -22.96 -10.75
N VAL A 196 4.98 -22.00 -10.98
CA VAL A 196 3.71 -21.90 -10.26
C VAL A 196 2.60 -22.68 -10.95
N GLN A 197 2.79 -23.11 -12.21
CA GLN A 197 1.79 -23.74 -13.07
C GLN A 197 0.48 -22.92 -13.19
N ALA A 198 0.61 -21.60 -13.29
CA ALA A 198 -0.49 -20.67 -13.41
C ALA A 198 -0.13 -19.47 -14.31
N PHE A 199 -1.15 -18.85 -14.87
CA PHE A 199 -0.98 -17.57 -15.55
C PHE A 199 -0.84 -16.45 -14.49
N ILE A 200 0.18 -15.64 -14.65
CA ILE A 200 0.43 -14.46 -13.79
C ILE A 200 0.29 -13.18 -14.62
N PRO A 201 -0.21 -12.08 -14.05
CA PRO A 201 -0.30 -10.81 -14.77
C PRO A 201 1.10 -10.30 -15.15
N SER A 202 1.26 -9.89 -16.40
CA SER A 202 2.49 -9.26 -16.87
C SER A 202 2.56 -7.82 -16.37
N PRO A 203 3.68 -7.37 -15.83
CA PRO A 203 3.83 -5.97 -15.45
C PRO A 203 3.82 -5.07 -16.68
N ILE A 204 3.11 -3.94 -16.60
CA ILE A 204 3.15 -2.92 -17.66
C ILE A 204 4.50 -2.22 -17.72
N ARG A 205 5.25 -2.23 -16.62
CA ARG A 205 6.60 -1.70 -16.52
C ARG A 205 7.40 -2.40 -15.42
N GLU A 206 8.66 -2.71 -15.71
CA GLU A 206 9.64 -3.17 -14.73
C GLU A 206 10.76 -2.14 -14.56
N TYR A 207 11.30 -2.06 -13.35
CA TYR A 207 12.36 -1.14 -13.00
C TYR A 207 13.62 -1.89 -12.57
N PRO A 208 14.82 -1.29 -12.75
CA PRO A 208 16.06 -1.89 -12.28
C PRO A 208 16.04 -2.11 -10.76
N LEU A 209 16.75 -3.14 -10.30
CA LEU A 209 17.02 -3.33 -8.89
C LEU A 209 17.73 -2.10 -8.35
N THR A 210 17.18 -1.53 -7.25
CA THR A 210 17.75 -0.34 -6.62
C THR A 210 17.73 -0.45 -5.09
N ASP A 211 18.56 0.33 -4.40
CA ASP A 211 18.45 0.45 -2.95
C ASP A 211 17.07 1.01 -2.58
N TYR A 212 16.38 0.39 -1.59
CA TYR A 212 15.02 0.81 -1.21
C TYR A 212 14.91 2.28 -0.79
N ARG A 213 16.03 2.91 -0.38
CA ARG A 213 16.10 4.34 -0.06
C ARG A 213 16.14 5.25 -1.30
N ARG A 214 16.28 4.66 -2.49
CA ARG A 214 16.46 5.36 -3.76
C ARG A 214 15.40 5.02 -4.81
N VAL A 215 14.31 4.39 -4.40
CA VAL A 215 13.21 4.00 -5.31
C VAL A 215 12.57 5.20 -6.01
N GLN A 216 12.63 6.39 -5.42
CA GLN A 216 12.16 7.66 -6.01
C GLN A 216 13.02 8.14 -7.18
N ASP A 217 14.23 7.63 -7.36
CA ASP A 217 15.10 8.00 -8.49
C ASP A 217 14.55 7.47 -9.83
N TYR A 218 13.57 6.56 -9.78
CA TYR A 218 12.93 5.95 -10.94
C TYR A 218 11.43 6.25 -10.96
N GLU A 219 11.09 7.49 -11.29
CA GLU A 219 9.70 7.94 -11.45
C GLU A 219 9.09 7.55 -12.81
#